data_d82762c4c50c7f62ac7a55dee6d7af7c
#
_entry.id   d82762c4c50c7f62ac7a55dee6d7af7c
#
_cell.length_a   1.000
_cell.length_b   1.000
_cell.length_c   1.000
_cell.angle_alpha   90.00
_cell.angle_beta   90.00
_cell.angle_gamma   90.00
#
_symmetry.space_group_name_H-M   'P 1'
#
loop_
_entity.id
_entity.type
_entity.pdbx_description
1 polymer ?
#
loop_
_entity_poly.entity_id
_entity_poly.type
_entity_poly.pdbx_seq_one_letter_code
_entity_poly.pdbx_strand_id
1 'polypeptide(L)'
;MDKFPSVLLVTKTTGYQARSFGDAAAKLGVRLIFATDRCDHLEDPWRDHAIPVRFHDESYSVRTIFNELKRTPPAGVLAVGDRPMHLAASVTQVFGLQGNTVEAVGISRNKLATRQALKAAELPVPWFRAVSVDSDIVTL
;
A
#
# COMPACT_ATOMS: atom_id res chain seq x y z
N MET A 1 5.86 -27.71 1.56
CA MET A 1 4.95 -26.69 2.13
C MET A 1 5.79 -25.81 3.03
N ASP A 2 5.92 -24.53 2.68
CA ASP A 2 6.64 -23.58 3.53
C ASP A 2 6.01 -23.53 4.93
N LYS A 3 6.84 -23.75 5.93
CA LYS A 3 6.42 -23.91 7.34
C LYS A 3 5.99 -22.58 8.00
N PHE A 4 6.21 -21.44 7.31
CA PHE A 4 5.99 -20.11 7.84
C PHE A 4 4.97 -19.32 6.99
N PRO A 5 4.06 -18.56 7.61
CA PRO A 5 3.18 -17.68 6.88
C PRO A 5 4.00 -16.62 6.13
N SER A 6 3.57 -16.26 4.92
CA SER A 6 4.18 -15.18 4.15
C SER A 6 3.32 -13.93 4.19
N VAL A 7 3.96 -12.77 4.25
CA VAL A 7 3.31 -11.44 4.20
C VAL A 7 3.92 -10.66 3.06
N LEU A 8 3.07 -10.10 2.21
CA LEU A 8 3.48 -9.19 1.15
C LEU A 8 3.67 -7.79 1.73
N LEU A 9 4.85 -7.22 1.57
CA LEU A 9 5.17 -5.84 1.92
C LEU A 9 5.28 -4.99 0.65
N VAL A 10 4.29 -4.11 0.43
CA VAL A 10 4.29 -3.15 -0.67
C VAL A 10 4.95 -1.86 -0.20
N THR A 11 6.07 -1.49 -0.81
CA THR A 11 6.86 -0.33 -0.39
C THR A 11 7.61 0.30 -1.57
N LYS A 12 8.08 1.54 -1.41
CA LYS A 12 9.03 2.13 -2.35
C LYS A 12 10.42 1.54 -2.15
N THR A 13 11.20 1.47 -3.21
CA THR A 13 12.60 1.00 -3.18
C THR A 13 13.46 1.78 -2.17
N THR A 14 13.18 3.06 -1.97
CA THR A 14 13.89 3.94 -1.03
C THR A 14 13.31 3.95 0.39
N GLY A 15 12.42 3.01 0.70
CA GLY A 15 11.77 2.95 2.01
C GLY A 15 12.74 2.53 3.12
N TYR A 16 13.14 3.48 3.98
CA TYR A 16 14.06 3.22 5.10
C TYR A 16 13.52 2.23 6.15
N GLN A 17 12.20 2.06 6.17
CA GLN A 17 11.51 1.18 7.12
C GLN A 17 11.61 -0.31 6.77
N ALA A 18 12.00 -0.66 5.54
CA ALA A 18 12.05 -2.05 5.08
C ALA A 18 12.91 -2.96 5.99
N ARG A 19 14.03 -2.42 6.52
CA ARG A 19 14.87 -3.16 7.46
C ARG A 19 14.15 -3.53 8.76
N SER A 20 13.41 -2.59 9.35
CA SER A 20 12.64 -2.83 10.58
C SER A 20 11.57 -3.90 10.39
N PHE A 21 10.93 -3.94 9.22
CA PHE A 21 9.99 -5.02 8.88
C PHE A 21 10.70 -6.37 8.72
N GLY A 22 11.88 -6.40 8.11
CA GLY A 22 12.71 -7.60 8.02
C GLY A 22 13.07 -8.17 9.39
N ASP A 23 13.55 -7.33 10.29
CA ASP A 23 13.91 -7.72 11.66
C ASP A 23 12.70 -8.23 12.45
N ALA A 24 11.55 -7.58 12.31
CA ALA A 24 10.30 -8.00 12.94
C ALA A 24 9.81 -9.34 12.39
N ALA A 25 9.83 -9.52 11.08
CA ALA A 25 9.44 -10.76 10.43
C ALA A 25 10.30 -11.94 10.86
N ALA A 26 11.63 -11.74 10.94
CA ALA A 26 12.55 -12.77 11.43
C ALA A 26 12.22 -13.21 12.86
N LYS A 27 11.91 -12.24 13.76
CA LYS A 27 11.53 -12.54 15.15
C LYS A 27 10.19 -13.26 15.25
N LEU A 28 9.26 -13.02 14.34
CA LEU A 28 7.93 -13.59 14.34
C LEU A 28 7.83 -14.91 13.53
N GLY A 29 8.89 -15.35 12.90
CA GLY A 29 8.86 -16.51 12.00
C GLY A 29 7.96 -16.29 10.78
N VAL A 30 7.93 -15.09 10.24
CA VAL A 30 7.15 -14.71 9.06
C VAL A 30 8.09 -14.48 7.89
N ARG A 31 7.73 -14.99 6.71
CA ARG A 31 8.47 -14.70 5.48
C ARG A 31 7.93 -13.43 4.83
N LEU A 32 8.77 -12.42 4.62
CA LEU A 32 8.42 -11.26 3.83
C LEU A 32 8.63 -11.52 2.33
N ILE A 33 7.64 -11.05 1.56
CA ILE A 33 7.73 -10.92 0.11
C ILE A 33 7.64 -9.44 -0.20
N PHE A 34 8.60 -8.90 -0.94
CA PHE A 34 8.61 -7.48 -1.26
C PHE A 34 7.94 -7.22 -2.62
N ALA A 35 7.14 -6.14 -2.70
CA ALA A 35 6.70 -5.55 -3.95
C ALA A 35 7.11 -4.08 -3.97
N THR A 36 7.96 -3.69 -4.94
CA THR A 36 8.59 -2.37 -4.97
C THR A 36 8.58 -1.78 -6.37
N ASP A 37 8.69 -0.45 -6.46
CA ASP A 37 8.85 0.31 -7.72
C ASP A 37 10.25 0.19 -8.33
N ARG A 38 10.89 -0.95 -8.10
CA ARG A 38 12.20 -1.28 -8.69
C ARG A 38 12.08 -1.47 -10.19
N CYS A 39 13.13 -1.12 -10.90
CA CYS A 39 13.21 -1.37 -12.34
C CYS A 39 13.24 -2.88 -12.62
N ASP A 40 12.32 -3.36 -13.43
CA ASP A 40 12.18 -4.76 -13.83
C ASP A 40 13.22 -5.20 -14.89
N HIS A 41 13.98 -4.25 -15.45
CA HIS A 41 15.04 -4.50 -16.42
C HIS A 41 16.44 -4.65 -15.80
N LEU A 42 16.57 -4.40 -14.51
CA LEU A 42 17.82 -4.57 -13.80
C LEU A 42 17.86 -5.94 -13.12
N GLU A 43 19.06 -6.56 -13.12
CA GLU A 43 19.28 -7.70 -12.26
C GLU A 43 18.93 -7.36 -10.82
N ASP A 44 18.51 -8.37 -10.04
CA ASP A 44 18.16 -8.18 -8.63
C ASP A 44 19.44 -8.01 -7.78
N PRO A 45 19.94 -6.76 -7.60
CA PRO A 45 21.22 -6.53 -6.94
C PRO A 45 21.15 -6.81 -5.43
N TRP A 46 19.95 -6.88 -4.87
CA TRP A 46 19.76 -7.18 -3.46
C TRP A 46 19.41 -8.65 -3.21
N ARG A 47 19.16 -9.43 -4.26
CA ARG A 47 18.79 -10.85 -4.20
C ARG A 47 17.63 -11.13 -3.27
N ASP A 48 16.67 -10.20 -3.21
CA ASP A 48 15.48 -10.28 -2.37
C ASP A 48 14.23 -10.73 -3.13
N HIS A 49 14.38 -11.01 -4.44
CA HIS A 49 13.31 -11.46 -5.33
C HIS A 49 12.06 -10.57 -5.27
N ALA A 50 12.25 -9.26 -5.08
CA ALA A 50 11.13 -8.33 -4.98
C ALA A 50 10.34 -8.28 -6.29
N ILE A 51 9.02 -8.34 -6.17
CA ILE A 51 8.09 -8.23 -7.29
C ILE A 51 8.11 -6.78 -7.79
N PRO A 52 8.43 -6.52 -9.08
CA PRO A 52 8.43 -5.16 -9.62
C PRO A 52 7.00 -4.66 -9.80
N VAL A 53 6.72 -3.46 -9.29
CA VAL A 53 5.42 -2.81 -9.42
C VAL A 53 5.55 -1.38 -9.94
N ARG A 54 4.46 -0.85 -10.49
CA ARG A 54 4.35 0.51 -11.03
C ARG A 54 3.20 1.20 -10.32
N PHE A 55 3.49 2.07 -9.35
CA PHE A 55 2.45 2.77 -8.59
C PHE A 55 1.58 3.72 -9.43
N HIS A 56 1.98 4.04 -10.65
CA HIS A 56 1.17 4.80 -11.61
C HIS A 56 0.33 3.92 -12.53
N ASP A 57 0.56 2.60 -12.54
CA ASP A 57 -0.21 1.60 -13.27
C ASP A 57 -0.61 0.47 -12.31
N GLU A 58 -1.71 0.72 -11.61
CA GLU A 58 -2.21 -0.20 -10.59
C GLU A 58 -2.67 -1.53 -11.18
N SER A 59 -3.34 -1.48 -12.32
CA SER A 59 -3.84 -2.69 -12.99
C SER A 59 -2.71 -3.63 -13.40
N TYR A 60 -1.61 -3.08 -13.91
CA TYR A 60 -0.39 -3.84 -14.19
C TYR A 60 0.17 -4.46 -12.90
N SER A 61 0.30 -3.66 -11.85
CA SER A 61 0.91 -4.07 -10.59
C SER A 61 0.11 -5.17 -9.88
N VAL A 62 -1.21 -5.04 -9.83
CA VAL A 62 -2.11 -6.07 -9.27
C VAL A 62 -1.97 -7.38 -10.04
N ARG A 63 -1.99 -7.33 -11.38
CA ARG A 63 -1.82 -8.54 -12.20
C ARG A 63 -0.46 -9.19 -12.00
N THR A 64 0.61 -8.40 -11.93
CA THR A 64 1.96 -8.90 -11.69
C THR A 64 2.05 -9.63 -10.36
N ILE A 65 1.61 -8.98 -9.27
CA ILE A 65 1.59 -9.59 -7.93
C ILE A 65 0.73 -10.86 -7.91
N PHE A 66 -0.47 -10.80 -8.52
CA PHE A 66 -1.36 -11.95 -8.56
C PHE A 66 -0.73 -13.14 -9.29
N ASN A 67 -0.13 -12.91 -10.45
CA ASN A 67 0.51 -13.99 -11.21
C ASN A 67 1.67 -14.65 -10.47
N GLU A 68 2.47 -13.87 -9.76
CA GLU A 68 3.58 -14.38 -8.96
C GLU A 68 3.09 -15.17 -7.73
N LEU A 69 2.02 -14.72 -7.08
CA LEU A 69 1.61 -15.26 -5.79
C LEU A 69 0.36 -16.15 -5.81
N LYS A 70 -0.34 -16.33 -6.94
CA LYS A 70 -1.58 -17.12 -7.02
C LYS A 70 -1.44 -18.59 -6.60
N ARG A 71 -0.24 -19.17 -6.70
CA ARG A 71 0.05 -20.55 -6.27
C ARG A 71 0.38 -20.65 -4.77
N THR A 72 0.91 -19.58 -4.21
CA THR A 72 1.29 -19.47 -2.80
C THR A 72 0.84 -18.11 -2.26
N PRO A 73 -0.48 -17.92 -2.06
CA PRO A 73 -1.01 -16.63 -1.63
C PRO A 73 -0.41 -16.19 -0.29
N PRO A 74 -0.19 -14.88 -0.11
CA PRO A 74 0.27 -14.38 1.18
C PRO A 74 -0.84 -14.49 2.22
N ALA A 75 -0.48 -14.61 3.49
CA ALA A 75 -1.42 -14.59 4.61
C ALA A 75 -1.92 -13.17 4.94
N GLY A 76 -1.23 -12.14 4.45
CA GLY A 76 -1.60 -10.75 4.63
C GLY A 76 -0.79 -9.81 3.74
N VAL A 77 -1.25 -8.57 3.63
CA VAL A 77 -0.61 -7.51 2.85
C VAL A 77 -0.39 -6.30 3.74
N LEU A 78 0.83 -5.80 3.76
CA LEU A 78 1.21 -4.56 4.44
C LEU A 78 1.69 -3.53 3.41
N ALA A 79 1.51 -2.26 3.73
CA ALA A 79 2.00 -1.17 2.90
C ALA A 79 2.77 -0.14 3.72
N VAL A 80 3.80 0.45 3.13
CA VAL A 80 4.55 1.55 3.72
C VAL A 80 4.55 2.74 2.76
N GLY A 81 3.85 3.80 3.16
CA GLY A 81 3.70 5.04 2.42
C GLY A 81 2.39 5.16 1.64
N ASP A 82 2.04 6.38 1.25
CA ASP A 82 0.72 6.71 0.68
C ASP A 82 0.41 6.02 -0.66
N ARG A 83 1.41 5.96 -1.56
CA ARG A 83 1.21 5.30 -2.87
C ARG A 83 1.06 3.78 -2.75
N PRO A 84 1.92 3.08 -1.96
CA PRO A 84 1.79 1.66 -1.71
C PRO A 84 0.46 1.23 -1.08
N MET A 85 -0.16 2.06 -0.24
CA MET A 85 -1.41 1.72 0.46
C MET A 85 -2.57 1.38 -0.49
N HIS A 86 -2.73 2.11 -1.60
CA HIS A 86 -3.83 1.86 -2.54
C HIS A 86 -3.62 0.53 -3.25
N LEU A 87 -2.42 0.28 -3.77
CA LEU A 87 -2.07 -1.00 -4.37
C LEU A 87 -2.24 -2.16 -3.39
N ALA A 88 -1.83 -1.99 -2.12
CA ALA A 88 -2.01 -3.02 -1.11
C ALA A 88 -3.49 -3.35 -0.86
N ALA A 89 -4.38 -2.35 -0.81
CA ALA A 89 -5.81 -2.57 -0.67
C ALA A 89 -6.38 -3.36 -1.85
N SER A 90 -6.00 -3.01 -3.09
CA SER A 90 -6.42 -3.72 -4.30
C SER A 90 -5.94 -5.17 -4.33
N VAL A 91 -4.69 -5.41 -3.92
CA VAL A 91 -4.13 -6.76 -3.81
C VAL A 91 -4.84 -7.57 -2.72
N THR A 92 -5.10 -6.95 -1.56
CA THR A 92 -5.85 -7.56 -0.45
C THR A 92 -7.22 -8.04 -0.94
N GLN A 93 -7.93 -7.20 -1.69
CA GLN A 93 -9.22 -7.53 -2.26
C GLN A 93 -9.14 -8.70 -3.25
N VAL A 94 -8.16 -8.70 -4.15
CA VAL A 94 -7.99 -9.75 -5.17
C VAL A 94 -7.70 -11.11 -4.56
N PHE A 95 -6.96 -11.16 -3.47
CA PHE A 95 -6.68 -12.41 -2.73
C PHE A 95 -7.75 -12.78 -1.70
N GLY A 96 -8.82 -11.98 -1.55
CA GLY A 96 -9.88 -12.23 -0.57
C GLY A 96 -9.40 -12.15 0.88
N LEU A 97 -8.36 -11.37 1.16
CA LEU A 97 -7.79 -11.19 2.49
C LEU A 97 -8.54 -10.10 3.27
N GLN A 98 -8.44 -10.15 4.59
CA GLN A 98 -8.95 -9.06 5.44
C GLN A 98 -8.05 -7.84 5.33
N GLY A 99 -8.67 -6.65 5.24
CA GLY A 99 -7.96 -5.38 5.17
C GLY A 99 -8.89 -4.21 4.87
N ASN A 100 -8.32 -3.05 4.71
CA ASN A 100 -9.08 -1.85 4.32
C ASN A 100 -9.56 -1.97 2.87
N THR A 101 -10.77 -1.46 2.61
CA THR A 101 -11.29 -1.39 1.25
C THR A 101 -10.52 -0.36 0.42
N VAL A 102 -10.50 -0.55 -0.91
CA VAL A 102 -9.89 0.41 -1.84
C VAL A 102 -10.53 1.80 -1.70
N GLU A 103 -11.85 1.84 -1.48
CA GLU A 103 -12.59 3.09 -1.25
C GLU A 103 -12.12 3.79 0.03
N ALA A 104 -12.04 3.09 1.16
CA ALA A 104 -11.59 3.66 2.43
C ALA A 104 -10.17 4.22 2.33
N VAL A 105 -9.27 3.51 1.65
CA VAL A 105 -7.90 3.97 1.38
C VAL A 105 -7.91 5.20 0.45
N GLY A 106 -8.75 5.21 -0.58
CA GLY A 106 -8.92 6.35 -1.47
C GLY A 106 -9.35 7.62 -0.71
N ILE A 107 -10.35 7.48 0.17
CA ILE A 107 -10.82 8.56 1.05
C ILE A 107 -9.69 9.04 1.97
N SER A 108 -8.98 8.15 2.64
CA SER A 108 -7.96 8.50 3.63
C SER A 108 -6.77 9.29 3.05
N ARG A 109 -6.50 9.15 1.75
CA ARG A 109 -5.44 9.87 1.04
C ARG A 109 -5.82 11.30 0.64
N ASN A 110 -7.07 11.67 0.75
CA ASN A 110 -7.58 13.00 0.40
C ASN A 110 -8.15 13.68 1.65
N LYS A 111 -7.48 14.72 2.13
CA LYS A 111 -7.88 15.42 3.37
C LYS A 111 -9.31 15.98 3.31
N LEU A 112 -9.73 16.49 2.14
CA LEU A 112 -11.12 16.97 1.97
C LEU A 112 -12.11 15.81 2.05
N ALA A 113 -11.86 14.75 1.29
CA ALA A 113 -12.73 13.56 1.31
C ALA A 113 -12.80 12.92 2.71
N THR A 114 -11.66 12.80 3.41
CA THR A 114 -11.62 12.29 4.79
C THR A 114 -12.49 13.15 5.72
N ARG A 115 -12.36 14.47 5.67
CA ARG A 115 -13.15 15.36 6.53
C ARG A 115 -14.65 15.35 6.19
N GLN A 116 -14.98 15.24 4.91
CA GLN A 116 -16.37 15.08 4.47
C GLN A 116 -16.97 13.75 4.95
N ALA A 117 -16.23 12.65 4.84
CA ALA A 117 -16.67 11.34 5.31
C ALA A 117 -16.87 11.32 6.83
N LEU A 118 -15.92 11.88 7.60
CA LEU A 118 -16.07 12.00 9.06
C LEU A 118 -17.27 12.85 9.45
N LYS A 119 -17.49 13.98 8.77
CA LYS A 119 -18.64 14.85 9.01
C LYS A 119 -19.96 14.14 8.68
N ALA A 120 -20.02 13.40 7.58
CA ALA A 120 -21.20 12.62 7.19
C ALA A 120 -21.52 11.49 8.19
N ALA A 121 -20.51 10.96 8.86
CA ALA A 121 -20.62 9.96 9.92
C ALA A 121 -20.86 10.58 11.33
N GLU A 122 -21.09 11.88 11.41
CA GLU A 122 -21.30 12.63 12.67
C GLU A 122 -20.11 12.50 13.65
N LEU A 123 -18.92 12.20 13.15
CA LEU A 123 -17.70 12.11 13.95
C LEU A 123 -17.07 13.49 14.13
N PRO A 124 -16.34 13.71 15.23
CA PRO A 124 -15.60 14.95 15.45
C PRO A 124 -14.62 15.25 14.33
N VAL A 125 -14.72 16.43 13.75
CA VAL A 125 -13.84 16.89 12.67
C VAL A 125 -13.48 18.35 12.89
N PRO A 126 -12.20 18.75 12.71
CA PRO A 126 -11.83 20.15 12.77
C PRO A 126 -12.60 20.98 11.72
N TRP A 127 -12.85 22.24 12.04
CA TRP A 127 -13.39 23.15 11.04
C TRP A 127 -12.49 23.17 9.80
N PHE A 128 -13.10 23.16 8.63
CA PHE A 128 -12.38 23.22 7.36
C PHE A 128 -13.23 23.91 6.29
N ARG A 129 -12.54 24.48 5.31
CA ARG A 129 -13.15 25.05 4.11
C ARG A 129 -12.31 24.66 2.88
N ALA A 130 -12.98 24.18 1.86
CA ALA A 130 -12.36 23.99 0.56
C ALA A 130 -12.26 25.33 -0.15
N VAL A 131 -11.09 25.63 -0.65
CA VAL A 131 -10.82 26.86 -1.42
C VAL A 131 -10.16 26.50 -2.75
N SER A 132 -10.44 27.25 -3.79
CA SER A 132 -9.69 27.14 -5.05
C SER A 132 -8.27 27.65 -4.88
N VAL A 133 -7.33 27.07 -5.63
CA VAL A 133 -5.94 27.56 -5.69
C VAL A 133 -5.88 29.01 -6.17
N ASP A 134 -6.85 29.41 -7.02
CA ASP A 134 -6.95 30.76 -7.58
C ASP A 134 -7.71 31.74 -6.68
N SER A 135 -8.12 31.33 -5.49
CA SER A 135 -8.81 32.21 -4.55
C SER A 135 -7.87 33.25 -3.98
N ASP A 136 -8.34 34.48 -3.85
CA ASP A 136 -7.60 35.53 -3.13
C ASP A 136 -7.59 35.19 -1.62
N ILE A 137 -6.38 34.91 -1.11
CA ILE A 137 -6.17 34.50 0.29
C ILE A 137 -6.55 35.64 1.26
N VAL A 138 -6.52 36.89 0.82
CA VAL A 138 -6.84 38.05 1.67
C VAL A 138 -8.35 38.13 1.97
N THR A 139 -9.18 37.54 1.11
CA THR A 139 -10.65 37.53 1.23
C THR A 139 -11.22 36.27 1.85
N LEU A 140 -10.38 35.33 2.25
CA LEU A 140 -10.74 34.06 2.86
C LEU A 140 -10.84 34.13 4.39
#